data_0d6d4bfb171af316b56a47eba7416868
#
_entry.id   0d6d4bfb171af316b56a47eba7416868
#
_cell.length_a   1.000
_cell.length_b   1.000
_cell.length_c   1.000
_cell.angle_alpha   90.00
_cell.angle_beta   90.00
_cell.angle_gamma   90.00
#
_symmetry.space_group_name_H-M   'P 1'
#
loop_
_entity.id
_entity.type
_entity.pdbx_description
1 polymer ?
#
loop_
_entity_poly.entity_id
_entity_poly.type
_entity_poly.pdbx_seq_one_letter_code
_entity_poly.pdbx_strand_id
1 'polypeptide(L)'
;KSGDVAQVLPGLGLYGFAAYRMLPAVQIMYRGFARLNFASATLDNLHQDLTLPPPPTAATGQPPIVPRQEIRLSGIRYAYPSAPDKPVLDGFDLVIPVNTSLGIQGPSGAGKSTVMDILLGLLTPQDGTLTVDNIPITTGNLAAWQRSIGYVPQHIYLADASVAENIAFGVPRDAIDMSAVECAA
;
A
#
# COMPACT_ATOMS: atom_id res chain seq x y z
N LYS A 1 43.14 -61.95 18.11
CA LYS A 1 42.02 -61.02 17.86
C LYS A 1 42.30 -59.53 18.22
N SER A 2 43.45 -59.22 18.80
CA SER A 2 43.82 -57.83 19.20
C SER A 2 44.54 -57.03 18.09
N GLY A 3 44.97 -57.68 17.01
CA GLY A 3 45.68 -57.04 15.91
C GLY A 3 44.82 -56.22 14.94
N ASP A 4 43.54 -56.51 14.86
CA ASP A 4 42.60 -55.87 13.92
C ASP A 4 42.21 -54.47 14.35
N VAL A 5 42.03 -54.24 15.66
CA VAL A 5 41.60 -52.96 16.24
C VAL A 5 42.71 -51.91 16.11
N ALA A 6 43.96 -52.25 16.25
CA ALA A 6 45.11 -51.35 16.14
C ALA A 6 45.30 -50.84 14.72
N GLN A 7 44.90 -51.59 13.68
CA GLN A 7 44.96 -51.17 12.28
C GLN A 7 43.77 -50.31 11.86
N VAL A 8 42.59 -50.48 12.49
CA VAL A 8 41.37 -49.75 12.16
C VAL A 8 41.29 -48.37 12.86
N LEU A 9 41.91 -48.25 14.05
CA LEU A 9 41.85 -47.02 14.87
C LEU A 9 42.44 -45.78 14.16
N PRO A 10 43.58 -45.84 13.46
CA PRO A 10 44.10 -44.68 12.72
C PRO A 10 43.21 -44.24 11.57
N GLY A 11 42.58 -45.22 10.89
CA GLY A 11 41.62 -44.93 9.82
C GLY A 11 40.37 -44.20 10.33
N LEU A 12 39.80 -44.67 11.44
CA LEU A 12 38.63 -44.01 12.07
C LEU A 12 38.98 -42.59 12.55
N GLY A 13 40.19 -42.40 13.10
CA GLY A 13 40.67 -41.09 13.50
C GLY A 13 40.80 -40.12 12.31
N LEU A 14 41.32 -40.62 11.17
CA LEU A 14 41.45 -39.82 9.93
C LEU A 14 40.05 -39.39 9.41
N TYR A 15 39.11 -40.33 9.35
CA TYR A 15 37.76 -39.99 8.89
C TYR A 15 37.03 -39.06 9.85
N GLY A 16 37.20 -39.27 11.16
CA GLY A 16 36.61 -38.35 12.17
C GLY A 16 37.15 -36.94 12.06
N PHE A 17 38.48 -36.82 11.85
CA PHE A 17 39.13 -35.52 11.66
C PHE A 17 38.72 -34.87 10.33
N ALA A 18 38.61 -35.63 9.24
CA ALA A 18 38.14 -35.12 7.95
C ALA A 18 36.69 -34.63 8.05
N ALA A 19 35.81 -35.41 8.70
CA ALA A 19 34.40 -35.01 8.93
C ALA A 19 34.32 -33.73 9.76
N TYR A 20 35.10 -33.63 10.85
CA TYR A 20 35.16 -32.42 11.67
C TYR A 20 35.61 -31.19 10.85
N ARG A 21 36.59 -31.35 9.97
CA ARG A 21 37.10 -30.26 9.12
C ARG A 21 36.09 -29.85 8.03
N MET A 22 35.24 -30.77 7.58
CA MET A 22 34.19 -30.48 6.60
C MET A 22 32.93 -29.80 7.21
N LEU A 23 32.70 -29.95 8.51
CA LEU A 23 31.52 -29.41 9.18
C LEU A 23 31.27 -27.91 8.93
N PRO A 24 32.30 -27.03 9.03
CA PRO A 24 32.12 -25.60 8.72
C PRO A 24 31.71 -25.32 7.28
N ALA A 25 32.26 -26.08 6.32
CA ALA A 25 31.90 -25.93 4.91
C ALA A 25 30.44 -26.29 4.65
N VAL A 26 29.96 -27.39 5.24
CA VAL A 26 28.56 -27.81 5.18
C VAL A 26 27.63 -26.75 5.81
N GLN A 27 28.06 -26.20 6.95
CA GLN A 27 27.27 -25.12 7.62
C GLN A 27 27.18 -23.86 6.75
N ILE A 28 28.27 -23.47 6.07
CA ILE A 28 28.27 -22.32 5.16
C ILE A 28 27.31 -22.57 3.98
N MET A 29 27.38 -23.76 3.38
CA MET A 29 26.49 -24.15 2.29
C MET A 29 25.01 -24.11 2.74
N TYR A 30 24.70 -24.69 3.89
CA TYR A 30 23.34 -24.68 4.45
C TYR A 30 22.81 -23.26 4.69
N ARG A 31 23.64 -22.40 5.31
CA ARG A 31 23.28 -20.99 5.53
C ARG A 31 23.07 -20.25 4.22
N GLY A 32 23.90 -20.52 3.21
CA GLY A 32 23.76 -19.94 1.87
C GLY A 32 22.42 -20.34 1.23
N PHE A 33 22.09 -21.61 1.28
CA PHE A 33 20.83 -22.14 0.76
C PHE A 33 19.61 -21.58 1.50
N ALA A 34 19.66 -21.52 2.84
CA ALA A 34 18.60 -20.94 3.64
C ALA A 34 18.38 -19.45 3.32
N ARG A 35 19.46 -18.68 3.11
CA ARG A 35 19.36 -17.27 2.69
C ARG A 35 18.74 -17.10 1.30
N LEU A 36 19.10 -17.95 0.35
CA LEU A 36 18.53 -17.93 -0.99
C LEU A 36 17.03 -18.21 -0.95
N ASN A 37 16.60 -19.22 -0.20
CA ASN A 37 15.18 -19.53 -0.07
C ASN A 37 14.38 -18.39 0.62
N PHE A 38 14.98 -17.72 1.60
CA PHE A 38 14.33 -16.58 2.24
C PHE A 38 14.26 -15.35 1.31
N ALA A 39 15.33 -15.13 0.54
CA ALA A 39 15.36 -14.02 -0.41
C ALA A 39 14.44 -14.22 -1.61
N SER A 40 14.17 -15.47 -2.03
CA SER A 40 13.29 -15.76 -3.17
C SER A 40 11.87 -15.27 -2.94
N ALA A 41 11.32 -15.46 -1.75
CA ALA A 41 9.96 -14.97 -1.42
C ALA A 41 9.85 -13.44 -1.51
N THR A 42 10.91 -12.73 -1.12
CA THR A 42 10.96 -11.26 -1.24
C THR A 42 11.08 -10.82 -2.70
N LEU A 43 11.88 -11.55 -3.49
CA LEU A 43 12.03 -11.29 -4.93
C LEU A 43 10.74 -11.58 -5.69
N ASP A 44 10.00 -12.63 -5.33
CA ASP A 44 8.72 -12.96 -5.95
C ASP A 44 7.68 -11.86 -5.70
N ASN A 45 7.60 -11.36 -4.47
CA ASN A 45 6.71 -10.23 -4.13
C ASN A 45 7.12 -8.96 -4.91
N LEU A 46 8.42 -8.64 -4.94
CA LEU A 46 8.91 -7.48 -5.68
C LEU A 46 8.67 -7.63 -7.20
N HIS A 47 8.88 -8.83 -7.74
CA HIS A 47 8.60 -9.11 -9.14
C HIS A 47 7.11 -8.96 -9.45
N GLN A 48 6.24 -9.42 -8.57
CA GLN A 48 4.80 -9.25 -8.72
C GLN A 48 4.43 -7.77 -8.71
N ASP A 49 4.96 -6.98 -7.78
CA ASP A 49 4.69 -5.54 -7.70
C ASP A 49 5.19 -4.79 -8.94
N LEU A 50 6.37 -5.16 -9.46
CA LEU A 50 6.94 -4.54 -10.67
C LEU A 50 6.24 -4.96 -11.97
N THR A 51 5.57 -6.11 -11.98
CA THR A 51 4.81 -6.59 -13.15
C THR A 51 3.35 -6.16 -13.13
N LEU A 52 2.87 -5.59 -12.02
CA LEU A 52 1.56 -4.95 -12.01
C LEU A 52 1.52 -3.87 -13.11
N PRO A 53 0.46 -3.84 -13.93
CA PRO A 53 0.30 -2.75 -14.88
C PRO A 53 0.33 -1.42 -14.10
N PRO A 54 1.01 -0.40 -14.62
CA PRO A 54 0.98 0.91 -13.98
C PRO A 54 -0.49 1.30 -13.78
N PRO A 55 -0.81 1.96 -12.65
CA PRO A 55 -2.15 2.44 -12.42
C PRO A 55 -2.59 3.18 -13.69
N PRO A 56 -3.85 3.02 -14.13
CA PRO A 56 -4.32 3.63 -15.36
C PRO A 56 -3.91 5.08 -15.33
N THR A 57 -2.96 5.41 -16.22
CA THR A 57 -2.41 6.78 -16.33
C THR A 57 -3.64 7.65 -16.47
N ALA A 58 -3.85 8.51 -15.48
CA ALA A 58 -4.96 9.43 -15.51
C ALA A 58 -5.00 10.02 -16.91
N ALA A 59 -6.13 9.86 -17.61
CA ALA A 59 -6.28 10.43 -18.93
C ALA A 59 -5.88 11.91 -18.80
N THR A 60 -4.64 12.20 -19.19
CA THR A 60 -4.03 13.51 -19.11
C THR A 60 -4.85 14.40 -20.04
N GLY A 61 -5.83 15.13 -19.48
CA GLY A 61 -6.68 16.01 -20.26
C GLY A 61 -8.13 16.10 -19.79
N GLN A 62 -8.62 15.19 -18.96
CA GLN A 62 -9.96 15.37 -18.41
C GLN A 62 -9.95 16.48 -17.35
N PRO A 63 -10.87 17.45 -17.40
CA PRO A 63 -10.98 18.46 -16.35
C PRO A 63 -11.31 17.81 -15.00
N PRO A 64 -10.92 18.43 -13.85
CA PRO A 64 -11.33 17.95 -12.53
C PRO A 64 -12.86 17.85 -12.41
N ILE A 65 -13.35 16.79 -11.77
CA ILE A 65 -14.76 16.63 -11.45
C ILE A 65 -15.03 17.37 -10.15
N VAL A 66 -15.43 18.62 -10.23
CA VAL A 66 -15.73 19.46 -9.06
C VAL A 66 -17.22 19.30 -8.71
N PRO A 67 -17.55 18.84 -7.47
CA PRO A 67 -18.94 18.68 -7.07
C PRO A 67 -19.66 20.04 -7.01
N ARG A 68 -20.89 20.10 -7.51
CA ARG A 68 -21.74 21.31 -7.52
C ARG A 68 -23.03 21.12 -6.73
N GLN A 69 -23.46 19.90 -6.53
CA GLN A 69 -24.69 19.57 -5.81
C GLN A 69 -24.40 18.64 -4.64
N GLU A 70 -23.95 17.43 -4.91
CA GLU A 70 -23.72 16.43 -3.89
C GLU A 70 -22.71 15.36 -4.31
N ILE A 71 -22.12 14.72 -3.30
CA ILE A 71 -21.38 13.47 -3.42
C ILE A 71 -22.26 12.38 -2.79
N ARG A 72 -22.44 11.26 -3.47
CA ARG A 72 -23.32 10.19 -3.01
C ARG A 72 -22.65 8.84 -3.06
N LEU A 73 -22.73 8.11 -1.98
CA LEU A 73 -22.47 6.67 -1.90
C LEU A 73 -23.83 5.96 -1.86
N SER A 74 -24.04 4.96 -2.70
CA SER A 74 -25.31 4.22 -2.77
C SER A 74 -25.06 2.72 -2.72
N GLY A 75 -25.65 2.05 -1.70
CA GLY A 75 -25.62 0.61 -1.54
C GLY A 75 -24.20 0.03 -1.42
N ILE A 76 -23.28 0.75 -0.83
CA ILE A 76 -21.86 0.36 -0.76
C ILE A 76 -21.70 -0.91 0.07
N ARG A 77 -21.09 -1.93 -0.56
CA ARG A 77 -20.60 -3.12 0.11
C ARG A 77 -19.12 -3.25 -0.10
N TYR A 78 -18.40 -3.43 1.01
CA TYR A 78 -16.96 -3.61 0.98
C TYR A 78 -16.47 -4.57 2.04
N ALA A 79 -15.65 -5.55 1.61
CA ALA A 79 -14.89 -6.44 2.47
C ALA A 79 -13.39 -6.41 2.06
N TYR A 80 -12.49 -6.43 3.03
CA TYR A 80 -11.06 -6.51 2.73
C TYR A 80 -10.69 -7.89 2.15
N PRO A 81 -9.73 -7.96 1.22
CA PRO A 81 -9.28 -9.24 0.64
C PRO A 81 -8.78 -10.25 1.69
N SER A 82 -8.29 -9.76 2.82
CA SER A 82 -7.85 -10.59 3.96
C SER A 82 -8.99 -11.23 4.76
N ALA A 83 -10.24 -10.76 4.59
CA ALA A 83 -11.41 -11.24 5.28
C ALA A 83 -12.67 -11.09 4.40
N PRO A 84 -12.77 -11.81 3.28
CA PRO A 84 -13.82 -11.61 2.27
C PRO A 84 -15.23 -11.91 2.79
N ASP A 85 -15.35 -12.79 3.77
CA ASP A 85 -16.63 -13.20 4.38
C ASP A 85 -17.15 -12.22 5.45
N LYS A 86 -16.38 -11.16 5.76
CA LYS A 86 -16.73 -10.17 6.78
C LYS A 86 -16.79 -8.77 6.17
N PRO A 87 -17.91 -8.36 5.59
CA PRO A 87 -18.04 -7.03 5.04
C PRO A 87 -17.89 -5.98 6.16
N VAL A 88 -17.10 -4.96 5.89
CA VAL A 88 -16.93 -3.79 6.76
C VAL A 88 -18.05 -2.78 6.51
N LEU A 89 -18.51 -2.71 5.27
CA LEU A 89 -19.69 -1.96 4.85
C LEU A 89 -20.63 -2.93 4.15
N ASP A 90 -21.92 -2.86 4.45
CA ASP A 90 -22.95 -3.73 3.87
C ASP A 90 -24.23 -2.92 3.62
N GLY A 91 -24.44 -2.52 2.38
CA GLY A 91 -25.56 -1.67 1.98
C GLY A 91 -25.49 -0.24 2.53
N PHE A 92 -24.27 0.33 2.62
CA PHE A 92 -24.06 1.65 3.21
C PHE A 92 -24.42 2.76 2.21
N ASP A 93 -25.26 3.70 2.67
CA ASP A 93 -25.66 4.87 1.92
C ASP A 93 -25.19 6.15 2.62
N LEU A 94 -24.73 7.13 1.85
CA LEU A 94 -24.32 8.45 2.35
C LEU A 94 -24.53 9.51 1.28
N VAL A 95 -25.06 10.66 1.69
CA VAL A 95 -25.18 11.85 0.82
C VAL A 95 -24.49 13.01 1.51
N ILE A 96 -23.60 13.67 0.77
CA ILE A 96 -22.86 14.84 1.22
C ILE A 96 -23.20 15.99 0.29
N PRO A 97 -24.09 16.92 0.70
CA PRO A 97 -24.36 18.13 -0.06
C PRO A 97 -23.12 19.01 -0.15
N VAL A 98 -22.95 19.71 -1.27
CA VAL A 98 -21.84 20.66 -1.44
C VAL A 98 -21.96 21.81 -0.43
N ASN A 99 -20.83 22.38 -0.03
CA ASN A 99 -20.73 23.45 0.97
C ASN A 99 -21.25 23.07 2.36
N THR A 100 -21.22 21.77 2.70
CA THR A 100 -21.53 21.29 4.04
C THR A 100 -20.33 20.63 4.70
N SER A 101 -20.31 20.61 6.03
CA SER A 101 -19.36 19.84 6.83
C SER A 101 -20.07 18.60 7.36
N LEU A 102 -19.48 17.42 7.13
CA LEU A 102 -20.00 16.15 7.61
C LEU A 102 -19.02 15.53 8.61
N GLY A 103 -19.53 15.20 9.81
CA GLY A 103 -18.78 14.43 10.80
C GLY A 103 -19.13 12.95 10.74
N ILE A 104 -18.12 12.08 10.57
CA ILE A 104 -18.29 10.63 10.65
C ILE A 104 -17.83 10.15 12.02
N GLN A 105 -18.79 9.66 12.83
CA GLN A 105 -18.56 9.20 14.19
C GLN A 105 -18.89 7.71 14.34
N GLY A 106 -18.17 7.02 15.23
CA GLY A 106 -18.43 5.61 15.54
C GLY A 106 -17.23 4.95 16.25
N PRO A 107 -17.40 3.75 16.80
CA PRO A 107 -16.34 3.01 17.49
C PRO A 107 -15.19 2.67 16.55
N SER A 108 -14.04 2.26 17.12
CA SER A 108 -12.94 1.73 16.33
C SER A 108 -13.39 0.49 15.56
N GLY A 109 -12.99 0.36 14.29
CA GLY A 109 -13.39 -0.75 13.43
C GLY A 109 -14.78 -0.60 12.76
N ALA A 110 -15.52 0.49 12.99
CA ALA A 110 -16.83 0.72 12.37
C ALA A 110 -16.80 1.07 10.87
N GLY A 111 -15.66 0.99 10.21
CA GLY A 111 -15.55 1.27 8.77
C GLY A 111 -15.38 2.74 8.39
N LYS A 112 -15.14 3.66 9.34
CA LYS A 112 -14.97 5.10 9.05
C LYS A 112 -13.87 5.39 8.03
N SER A 113 -12.69 4.83 8.23
CA SER A 113 -11.57 4.97 7.29
C SER A 113 -11.90 4.34 5.93
N THR A 114 -12.59 3.20 5.94
CA THR A 114 -13.02 2.52 4.70
C THR A 114 -13.97 3.39 3.88
N VAL A 115 -14.91 4.09 4.54
CA VAL A 115 -15.79 5.06 3.86
C VAL A 115 -14.97 6.21 3.26
N MET A 116 -13.99 6.75 4.00
CA MET A 116 -13.11 7.80 3.50
C MET A 116 -12.28 7.31 2.31
N ASP A 117 -11.70 6.11 2.40
CA ASP A 117 -10.89 5.53 1.33
C ASP A 117 -11.71 5.27 0.05
N ILE A 118 -12.98 4.91 0.19
CA ILE A 118 -13.90 4.79 -0.96
C ILE A 118 -14.24 6.17 -1.54
N LEU A 119 -14.51 7.17 -0.71
CA LEU A 119 -14.74 8.55 -1.16
C LEU A 119 -13.54 9.13 -1.91
N LEU A 120 -12.32 8.84 -1.43
CA LEU A 120 -11.07 9.24 -2.09
C LEU A 120 -10.78 8.41 -3.36
N GLY A 121 -11.54 7.34 -3.60
CA GLY A 121 -11.29 6.42 -4.70
C GLY A 121 -10.01 5.58 -4.54
N LEU A 122 -9.55 5.38 -3.31
CA LEU A 122 -8.44 4.49 -2.98
C LEU A 122 -8.89 3.04 -2.87
N LEU A 123 -10.16 2.82 -2.51
CA LEU A 123 -10.80 1.51 -2.47
C LEU A 123 -11.98 1.49 -3.45
N THR A 124 -12.09 0.39 -4.21
CA THR A 124 -13.24 0.13 -5.08
C THR A 124 -14.19 -0.80 -4.35
N PRO A 125 -15.45 -0.42 -4.09
CA PRO A 125 -16.42 -1.30 -3.46
C PRO A 125 -16.75 -2.49 -4.36
N GLN A 126 -17.13 -3.63 -3.76
CA GLN A 126 -17.59 -4.80 -4.49
C GLN A 126 -18.99 -4.58 -5.08
N ASP A 127 -19.86 -3.89 -4.32
CA ASP A 127 -21.20 -3.51 -4.76
C ASP A 127 -21.46 -2.05 -4.38
N GLY A 128 -22.40 -1.43 -5.09
CA GLY A 128 -22.76 -0.03 -4.92
C GLY A 128 -21.96 0.92 -5.80
N THR A 129 -22.21 2.20 -5.67
CA THR A 129 -21.62 3.23 -6.53
C THR A 129 -21.30 4.50 -5.76
N LEU A 130 -20.17 5.12 -6.10
CA LEU A 130 -19.84 6.51 -5.77
C LEU A 130 -20.24 7.39 -6.95
N THR A 131 -21.05 8.38 -6.71
CA THR A 131 -21.44 9.37 -7.72
C THR A 131 -21.17 10.80 -7.23
N VAL A 132 -20.80 11.68 -8.16
CA VAL A 132 -20.63 13.11 -7.95
C VAL A 132 -21.56 13.82 -8.92
N ASP A 133 -22.56 14.54 -8.43
CA ASP A 133 -23.59 15.19 -9.24
C ASP A 133 -24.22 14.22 -10.27
N ASN A 134 -24.55 13.00 -9.83
CA ASN A 134 -25.05 11.89 -10.65
C ASN A 134 -24.05 11.31 -11.67
N ILE A 135 -22.80 11.77 -11.70
CA ILE A 135 -21.75 11.19 -12.54
C ILE A 135 -21.09 10.03 -11.75
N PRO A 136 -21.18 8.78 -12.21
CA PRO A 136 -20.53 7.68 -11.52
C PRO A 136 -19.01 7.80 -11.63
N ILE A 137 -18.33 7.62 -10.50
CA ILE A 137 -16.87 7.56 -10.46
C ILE A 137 -16.44 6.14 -10.78
N THR A 138 -15.66 6.03 -11.85
CA THR A 138 -15.15 4.76 -12.41
C THR A 138 -13.64 4.86 -12.60
N THR A 139 -12.98 3.75 -12.91
CA THR A 139 -11.55 3.76 -13.22
C THR A 139 -11.15 4.75 -14.32
N GLY A 140 -12.08 5.03 -15.26
CA GLY A 140 -11.82 5.95 -16.37
C GLY A 140 -11.79 7.42 -16.00
N ASN A 141 -12.48 7.84 -14.93
CA ASN A 141 -12.56 9.25 -14.50
C ASN A 141 -12.08 9.48 -13.06
N LEU A 142 -11.60 8.43 -12.39
CA LEU A 142 -11.11 8.47 -11.02
C LEU A 142 -10.07 9.56 -10.80
N ALA A 143 -9.11 9.67 -11.70
CA ALA A 143 -8.07 10.68 -11.59
C ALA A 143 -8.58 12.12 -11.76
N ALA A 144 -9.65 12.32 -12.54
CA ALA A 144 -10.32 13.61 -12.62
C ALA A 144 -11.04 13.96 -11.31
N TRP A 145 -11.61 12.95 -10.63
CA TRP A 145 -12.18 13.08 -9.29
C TRP A 145 -11.10 13.40 -8.25
N GLN A 146 -10.03 12.62 -8.20
CA GLN A 146 -8.94 12.81 -7.23
C GLN A 146 -8.26 14.18 -7.31
N ARG A 147 -8.20 14.81 -8.49
CA ARG A 147 -7.68 16.18 -8.65
C ARG A 147 -8.55 17.27 -8.01
N SER A 148 -9.80 16.98 -7.68
CA SER A 148 -10.70 17.92 -6.99
C SER A 148 -10.74 17.72 -5.46
N ILE A 149 -10.01 16.72 -4.94
CA ILE A 149 -10.01 16.37 -3.53
C ILE A 149 -8.72 16.86 -2.86
N GLY A 150 -8.85 17.54 -1.73
CA GLY A 150 -7.78 17.74 -0.77
C GLY A 150 -7.92 16.74 0.39
N TYR A 151 -6.87 16.00 0.69
CA TYR A 151 -6.86 15.02 1.79
C TYR A 151 -5.82 15.40 2.84
N VAL A 152 -6.26 15.49 4.09
CA VAL A 152 -5.38 15.68 5.24
C VAL A 152 -5.32 14.36 6.02
N PRO A 153 -4.19 13.62 5.98
CA PRO A 153 -4.06 12.35 6.68
C PRO A 153 -3.88 12.54 8.19
N GLN A 154 -4.20 11.51 8.95
CA GLN A 154 -4.00 11.51 10.41
C GLN A 154 -2.52 11.65 10.81
N HIS A 155 -1.61 11.06 10.03
CA HIS A 155 -0.18 11.22 10.18
C HIS A 155 0.34 12.14 9.08
N ILE A 156 0.66 13.37 9.46
CA ILE A 156 1.17 14.39 8.54
C ILE A 156 2.67 14.14 8.36
N TYR A 157 3.10 14.05 7.11
CA TYR A 157 4.51 14.03 6.73
C TYR A 157 4.97 15.44 6.37
N LEU A 158 6.01 15.91 7.01
CA LEU A 158 6.71 17.14 6.64
C LEU A 158 8.06 16.76 6.05
N ALA A 159 8.34 17.26 4.86
CA ALA A 159 9.67 17.11 4.24
C ALA A 159 10.68 17.98 5.00
N ASP A 160 11.95 17.56 5.02
CA ASP A 160 13.06 18.39 5.52
C ASP A 160 13.36 19.52 4.52
N ALA A 161 12.46 20.50 4.50
CA ALA A 161 12.42 21.60 3.56
C ALA A 161 11.77 22.83 4.23
N SER A 162 11.77 23.98 3.56
CA SER A 162 11.10 25.18 4.07
C SER A 162 9.58 25.00 4.19
N VAL A 163 8.92 25.86 4.95
CA VAL A 163 7.45 25.89 5.07
C VAL A 163 6.80 26.08 3.69
N ALA A 164 7.33 26.98 2.89
CA ALA A 164 6.83 27.21 1.53
C ALA A 164 6.91 25.96 0.63
N GLU A 165 7.99 25.21 0.72
CA GLU A 165 8.16 23.95 -0.02
C GLU A 165 7.24 22.82 0.49
N ASN A 166 6.92 22.83 1.78
CA ASN A 166 5.95 21.88 2.34
C ASN A 166 4.51 22.22 1.95
N ILE A 167 4.17 23.51 1.84
CA ILE A 167 2.85 23.97 1.35
C ILE A 167 2.73 23.72 -0.15
N ALA A 168 3.75 24.12 -0.94
CA ALA A 168 3.82 23.89 -2.38
C ALA A 168 4.46 22.54 -2.73
N PHE A 169 4.07 21.47 -2.02
CA PHE A 169 4.68 20.15 -2.16
C PHE A 169 4.61 19.65 -3.61
N GLY A 170 5.76 19.21 -4.13
CA GLY A 170 5.88 18.73 -5.52
C GLY A 170 6.06 19.84 -6.58
N VAL A 171 6.04 21.11 -6.20
CA VAL A 171 6.38 22.23 -7.08
C VAL A 171 7.89 22.49 -7.00
N PRO A 172 8.61 22.63 -8.15
CA PRO A 172 10.01 23.01 -8.15
C PRO A 172 10.21 24.36 -7.41
N ARG A 173 11.32 24.46 -6.66
CA ARG A 173 11.60 25.61 -5.78
C ARG A 173 11.54 26.97 -6.49
N ASP A 174 11.99 27.01 -7.72
CA ASP A 174 12.01 28.18 -8.60
C ASP A 174 10.63 28.52 -9.21
N ALA A 175 9.68 27.61 -9.11
CA ALA A 175 8.32 27.76 -9.62
C ALA A 175 7.27 28.00 -8.51
N ILE A 176 7.69 28.11 -7.23
CA ILE A 176 6.78 28.35 -6.11
C ILE A 176 6.24 29.78 -6.16
N ASP A 177 4.91 29.91 -6.25
CA ASP A 177 4.22 31.18 -6.12
C ASP A 177 4.02 31.52 -4.62
N MET A 178 4.84 32.46 -4.11
CA MET A 178 4.78 32.87 -2.71
C MET A 178 3.44 33.50 -2.32
N SER A 179 2.75 34.17 -3.26
CA SER A 179 1.43 34.74 -2.98
C SER A 179 0.36 33.66 -2.79
N ALA A 180 0.45 32.59 -3.56
CA ALA A 180 -0.42 31.42 -3.37
C ALA A 180 -0.10 30.67 -2.06
N VAL A 181 1.18 30.58 -1.67
CA VAL A 181 1.61 30.00 -0.40
C VAL A 181 1.08 30.80 0.78
N GLU A 182 1.19 32.13 0.77
CA GLU A 182 0.67 33.00 1.83
C GLU A 182 -0.86 32.94 1.95
N CYS A 183 -1.56 32.73 0.84
CA CYS A 183 -3.01 32.54 0.85
C CYS A 183 -3.45 31.18 1.41
N ALA A 184 -2.59 30.18 1.31
CA ALA A 184 -2.87 28.81 1.77
C ALA A 184 -2.47 28.55 3.22
N ALA A 185 -1.63 29.43 3.81
CA ALA A 185 -1.12 29.31 5.19
C ALA A 185 -2.08 29.95 6.21
#